data_225771f246e5a058a942269f0517f75e
#
_entry.id   225771f246e5a058a942269f0517f75e
#
_cell.length_a   1.000
_cell.length_b   1.000
_cell.length_c   1.000
_cell.angle_alpha   90.00
_cell.angle_beta   90.00
_cell.angle_gamma   90.00
#
_symmetry.space_group_name_H-M   'P 1'
#
loop_
_entity.id
_entity.type
_entity.pdbx_description
1 polymer ?
#
loop_
_entity_poly.entity_id
_entity_poly.type
_entity_poly.pdbx_seq_one_letter_code
_entity_poly.pdbx_strand_id
1 'polypeptide(L)'
;MTPIRDLAHIKAYAEIRAGQEAKKNGNIGKARVCARRGCGIAIEYWLQNHPEKDWGESAISMLTKLQGDQSIPKNIRDAAERLTIKVDQNFETGIEEDPLRDGETIIEYFLNKNNLNEM
;
A
#
# COMPACT_ATOMS: atom_id res chain seq x y z
N MET A 1 -13.07 8.85 -21.57
CA MET A 1 -12.58 9.36 -20.25
C MET A 1 -12.22 8.20 -19.35
N THR A 2 -11.03 8.26 -18.73
CA THR A 2 -10.60 7.21 -17.80
C THR A 2 -11.23 7.42 -16.43
N PRO A 3 -11.93 6.41 -15.88
CA PRO A 3 -12.46 6.54 -14.52
C PRO A 3 -11.37 6.85 -13.49
N ILE A 4 -11.72 7.60 -12.46
CA ILE A 4 -10.78 7.98 -11.41
C ILE A 4 -10.16 6.76 -10.75
N ARG A 5 -10.96 5.69 -10.54
CA ARG A 5 -10.45 4.43 -10.00
C ARG A 5 -9.34 3.86 -10.87
N ASP A 6 -9.52 3.90 -12.20
CA ASP A 6 -8.52 3.37 -13.12
C ASP A 6 -7.26 4.20 -13.11
N LEU A 7 -7.37 5.52 -12.93
CA LEU A 7 -6.19 6.37 -12.76
C LEU A 7 -5.43 6.02 -11.50
N ALA A 8 -6.12 5.78 -10.39
CA ALA A 8 -5.50 5.38 -9.14
C ALA A 8 -4.77 4.04 -9.32
N HIS A 9 -5.41 3.10 -10.01
CA HIS A 9 -4.82 1.78 -10.29
C HIS A 9 -3.55 1.94 -11.13
N ILE A 10 -3.61 2.73 -12.19
CA ILE A 10 -2.45 2.97 -13.06
C ILE A 10 -1.30 3.59 -12.27
N LYS A 11 -1.58 4.60 -11.47
CA LYS A 11 -0.56 5.28 -10.68
C LYS A 11 0.04 4.38 -9.59
N ALA A 12 -0.80 3.61 -8.92
CA ALA A 12 -0.34 2.70 -7.88
C ALA A 12 0.57 1.62 -8.47
N TYR A 13 0.19 1.06 -9.61
CA TYR A 13 1.02 0.03 -10.25
C TYR A 13 2.26 0.60 -10.92
N ALA A 14 2.26 1.88 -11.28
CA ALA A 14 3.49 2.53 -11.72
C ALA A 14 4.53 2.51 -10.61
N GLU A 15 4.10 2.73 -9.36
CA GLU A 15 5.01 2.63 -8.21
C GLU A 15 5.50 1.20 -8.00
N ILE A 16 4.62 0.22 -8.17
CA ILE A 16 5.02 -1.20 -8.04
C ILE A 16 6.08 -1.53 -9.10
N ARG A 17 5.88 -1.10 -10.34
CA ARG A 17 6.86 -1.34 -11.40
C ARG A 17 8.19 -0.66 -11.11
N ALA A 18 8.16 0.57 -10.60
CA ALA A 18 9.38 1.27 -10.19
C ALA A 18 10.10 0.50 -9.07
N GLY A 19 9.33 -0.06 -8.13
CA GLY A 19 9.88 -0.88 -7.06
C GLY A 19 10.49 -2.18 -7.58
N GLN A 20 9.86 -2.81 -8.56
CA GLN A 20 10.40 -4.02 -9.18
C GLN A 20 11.74 -3.74 -9.84
N GLU A 21 11.85 -2.62 -10.53
CA GLU A 21 13.11 -2.20 -11.16
C GLU A 21 14.18 -1.93 -10.11
N ALA A 22 13.80 -1.25 -9.02
CA ALA A 22 14.72 -0.98 -7.92
C ALA A 22 15.24 -2.28 -7.30
N LYS A 23 14.33 -3.24 -7.07
CA LYS A 23 14.69 -4.54 -6.52
C LYS A 23 15.64 -5.29 -7.45
N LYS A 24 15.36 -5.27 -8.74
CA LYS A 24 16.19 -5.90 -9.75
C LYS A 24 17.61 -5.35 -9.73
N ASN A 25 17.74 -4.06 -9.42
CA ASN A 25 19.04 -3.38 -9.33
C ASN A 25 19.66 -3.47 -7.93
N GLY A 26 19.09 -4.29 -7.06
CA GLY A 26 19.62 -4.51 -5.72
C GLY A 26 19.23 -3.44 -4.70
N ASN A 27 18.35 -2.52 -5.05
CA ASN A 27 17.94 -1.44 -4.15
C ASN A 27 16.62 -1.80 -3.44
N ILE A 28 16.73 -2.62 -2.40
CA ILE A 28 15.57 -3.10 -1.66
C ILE A 28 14.89 -1.97 -0.87
N GLY A 29 15.67 -1.02 -0.36
CA GLY A 29 15.11 0.12 0.35
C GLY A 29 14.17 0.95 -0.52
N LYS A 30 14.59 1.21 -1.76
CA LYS A 30 13.75 1.93 -2.71
C LYS A 30 12.51 1.11 -3.09
N ALA A 31 12.66 -0.21 -3.22
CA ALA A 31 11.52 -1.08 -3.52
C ALA A 31 10.44 -0.95 -2.42
N ARG A 32 10.84 -0.92 -1.15
CA ARG A 32 9.89 -0.75 -0.04
C ARG A 32 9.20 0.62 -0.09
N VAL A 33 9.96 1.67 -0.38
CA VAL A 33 9.38 3.02 -0.50
C VAL A 33 8.35 3.06 -1.62
N CYS A 34 8.67 2.45 -2.77
CA CYS A 34 7.74 2.38 -3.90
C CYS A 34 6.47 1.61 -3.54
N ALA A 35 6.61 0.49 -2.82
CA ALA A 35 5.45 -0.29 -2.38
C ALA A 35 4.54 0.55 -1.48
N ARG A 36 5.11 1.29 -0.52
CA ARG A 36 4.34 2.17 0.35
C ARG A 36 3.62 3.27 -0.43
N ARG A 37 4.31 3.87 -1.40
CA ARG A 37 3.70 4.92 -2.23
C ARG A 37 2.52 4.41 -3.02
N GLY A 38 2.66 3.21 -3.59
CA GLY A 38 1.54 2.58 -4.32
C GLY A 38 0.35 2.35 -3.41
N CYS A 39 0.60 1.85 -2.20
CA CYS A 39 -0.46 1.67 -1.21
C CYS A 39 -1.12 3.00 -0.86
N GLY A 40 -0.32 4.05 -0.65
CA GLY A 40 -0.85 5.37 -0.31
C GLY A 40 -1.81 5.90 -1.37
N ILE A 41 -1.47 5.71 -2.64
CA ILE A 41 -2.34 6.14 -3.75
C ILE A 41 -3.67 5.41 -3.69
N ALA A 42 -3.65 4.10 -3.52
CA ALA A 42 -4.86 3.28 -3.48
C ALA A 42 -5.72 3.61 -2.25
N ILE A 43 -5.09 3.74 -1.08
CA ILE A 43 -5.80 4.02 0.16
C ILE A 43 -6.41 5.41 0.12
N GLU A 44 -5.66 6.41 -0.37
CA GLU A 44 -6.18 7.77 -0.48
C GLU A 44 -7.44 7.82 -1.34
N TYR A 45 -7.44 7.10 -2.46
CA TYR A 45 -8.62 7.02 -3.31
C TYR A 45 -9.81 6.40 -2.55
N TRP A 46 -9.56 5.31 -1.83
CA TRP A 46 -10.60 4.64 -1.06
C TRP A 46 -11.14 5.54 0.07
N LEU A 47 -10.26 6.30 0.72
CA LEU A 47 -10.66 7.19 1.81
C LEU A 47 -11.60 8.30 1.37
N GLN A 48 -11.62 8.65 0.09
CA GLN A 48 -12.56 9.66 -0.42
C GLN A 48 -14.01 9.24 -0.21
N ASN A 49 -14.27 7.94 -0.14
CA ASN A 49 -15.60 7.40 0.11
C ASN A 49 -15.77 6.97 1.58
N HIS A 50 -14.80 7.27 2.43
CA HIS A 50 -14.83 6.91 3.84
C HIS A 50 -14.36 8.09 4.69
N PRO A 51 -15.12 9.22 4.63
CA PRO A 51 -14.67 10.44 5.32
C PRO A 51 -14.65 10.31 6.84
N GLU A 52 -15.31 9.30 7.38
CA GLU A 52 -15.29 9.04 8.82
C GLU A 52 -13.93 8.52 9.30
N LYS A 53 -13.07 8.08 8.40
CA LYS A 53 -11.76 7.53 8.76
C LYS A 53 -10.69 8.59 8.56
N ASP A 54 -10.03 8.95 9.67
CA ASP A 54 -8.94 9.91 9.64
C ASP A 54 -7.61 9.14 9.74
N TRP A 55 -7.08 8.77 8.60
CA TRP A 55 -5.83 8.00 8.53
C TRP A 55 -4.62 8.87 8.16
N GLY A 56 -4.80 10.19 8.14
CA GLY A 56 -3.71 11.11 7.82
C GLY A 56 -3.48 11.24 6.33
N GLU A 57 -2.39 11.90 5.96
CA GLU A 57 -2.12 12.25 4.57
C GLU A 57 -0.93 11.51 3.95
N SER A 58 -0.08 10.89 4.76
CA SER A 58 1.08 10.18 4.23
C SER A 58 0.80 8.69 4.13
N ALA A 59 1.52 8.02 3.22
CA ALA A 59 1.40 6.58 3.07
C ALA A 59 1.69 5.87 4.40
N ILE A 60 2.74 6.30 5.12
CA ILE A 60 3.10 5.69 6.40
C ILE A 60 1.96 5.86 7.42
N SER A 61 1.36 7.05 7.49
CA SER A 61 0.26 7.30 8.41
C SER A 61 -0.93 6.39 8.09
N MET A 62 -1.31 6.32 6.82
CA MET A 62 -2.43 5.47 6.37
C MET A 62 -2.17 4.00 6.70
N LEU A 63 -0.99 3.50 6.37
CA LEU A 63 -0.63 2.10 6.63
C LEU A 63 -0.60 1.80 8.13
N THR A 64 -0.16 2.74 8.94
CA THR A 64 -0.13 2.58 10.39
C THR A 64 -1.54 2.55 10.97
N LYS A 65 -2.38 3.48 10.55
CA LYS A 65 -3.75 3.58 11.09
C LYS A 65 -4.61 2.38 10.69
N LEU A 66 -4.47 1.89 9.47
CA LEU A 66 -5.30 0.75 9.03
C LEU A 66 -5.02 -0.51 9.85
N GLN A 67 -3.81 -0.63 10.43
CA GLN A 67 -3.49 -1.79 11.26
C GLN A 67 -4.39 -1.91 12.49
N GLY A 68 -4.90 -0.80 12.98
CA GLY A 68 -5.80 -0.80 14.13
C GLY A 68 -7.28 -0.87 13.77
N ASP A 69 -7.62 -0.93 12.50
CA ASP A 69 -9.01 -0.90 12.04
C ASP A 69 -9.53 -2.31 11.82
N GLN A 70 -10.39 -2.77 12.74
CA GLN A 70 -10.91 -4.13 12.71
C GLN A 70 -11.85 -4.40 11.53
N SER A 71 -12.31 -3.36 10.84
CA SER A 71 -13.12 -3.55 9.63
C SER A 71 -12.28 -3.98 8.43
N ILE A 72 -10.96 -3.85 8.51
CA ILE A 72 -10.05 -4.25 7.45
C ILE A 72 -9.60 -5.69 7.71
N PRO A 73 -9.59 -6.56 6.70
CA PRO A 73 -9.20 -7.97 6.89
C PRO A 73 -7.79 -8.11 7.48
N LYS A 74 -7.61 -9.15 8.29
CA LYS A 74 -6.34 -9.37 8.99
C LYS A 74 -5.15 -9.49 8.05
N ASN A 75 -5.32 -10.16 6.90
CA ASN A 75 -4.20 -10.31 5.95
C ASN A 75 -3.74 -8.96 5.40
N ILE A 76 -4.66 -8.02 5.24
CA ILE A 76 -4.32 -6.66 4.78
C ILE A 76 -3.61 -5.90 5.90
N ARG A 77 -4.12 -6.01 7.14
CA ARG A 77 -3.47 -5.38 8.29
C ARG A 77 -2.06 -5.92 8.50
N ASP A 78 -1.88 -7.23 8.33
CA ASP A 78 -0.55 -7.85 8.47
C ASP A 78 0.40 -7.37 7.38
N ALA A 79 -0.07 -7.24 6.15
CA ALA A 79 0.77 -6.71 5.06
C ALA A 79 1.19 -5.27 5.35
N ALA A 80 0.27 -4.45 5.88
CA ALA A 80 0.57 -3.08 6.25
C ALA A 80 1.61 -3.02 7.38
N GLU A 81 1.51 -3.93 8.35
CA GLU A 81 2.48 -4.00 9.43
C GLU A 81 3.88 -4.28 8.87
N ARG A 82 4.01 -5.27 7.98
CA ARG A 82 5.30 -5.59 7.38
C ARG A 82 5.89 -4.41 6.61
N LEU A 83 5.05 -3.61 5.94
CA LEU A 83 5.52 -2.46 5.17
C LEU A 83 5.94 -1.29 6.05
N THR A 84 5.50 -1.25 7.31
CA THR A 84 5.82 -0.15 8.23
C THR A 84 6.94 -0.49 9.20
N ILE A 85 7.44 -1.73 9.19
CA ILE A 85 8.57 -2.11 10.05
C ILE A 85 9.83 -1.39 9.59
N LYS A 86 10.59 -0.87 10.57
CA LYS A 86 11.85 -0.20 10.27
C LYS A 86 12.91 -1.23 9.87
N VAL A 87 13.71 -0.87 8.85
CA VAL A 87 14.86 -1.69 8.48
C VAL A 87 16.01 -1.38 9.44
N ASP A 88 16.88 -2.37 9.67
CA ASP A 88 18.06 -2.18 10.51
C ASP A 88 19.19 -1.52 9.70
N GLN A 89 20.40 -1.45 10.31
CA GLN A 89 21.57 -0.83 9.68
C GLN A 89 21.98 -1.52 8.39
N ASN A 90 21.63 -2.79 8.24
CA ASN A 90 21.94 -3.57 7.04
C ASN A 90 20.77 -3.60 6.07
N PHE A 91 19.76 -2.77 6.30
CA PHE A 91 18.52 -2.72 5.52
C PHE A 91 17.75 -4.05 5.57
N GLU A 92 17.89 -4.78 6.68
CA GLU A 92 17.17 -6.02 6.90
C GLU A 92 16.04 -5.79 7.90
N THR A 93 14.88 -6.36 7.62
CA THR A 93 13.73 -6.26 8.50
C THR A 93 13.49 -7.53 9.32
N GLY A 94 14.20 -8.61 8.99
CA GLY A 94 13.91 -9.93 9.52
C GLY A 94 12.64 -10.54 8.92
N ILE A 95 12.12 -9.95 7.87
CA ILE A 95 10.89 -10.38 7.20
C ILE A 95 11.26 -10.95 5.84
N GLU A 96 10.75 -12.14 5.54
CA GLU A 96 11.02 -12.80 4.27
C GLU A 96 10.06 -12.35 3.15
N GLU A 97 8.89 -11.82 3.52
CA GLU A 97 7.88 -11.43 2.54
C GLU A 97 8.36 -10.26 1.67
N ASP A 98 8.06 -10.36 0.39
CA ASP A 98 8.41 -9.34 -0.59
C ASP A 98 7.52 -8.10 -0.36
N PRO A 99 8.12 -6.92 -0.09
CA PRO A 99 7.33 -5.71 0.11
C PRO A 99 6.47 -5.35 -1.10
N LEU A 100 6.91 -5.66 -2.31
CA LEU A 100 6.13 -5.37 -3.50
C LEU A 100 4.89 -6.25 -3.57
N ARG A 101 5.00 -7.49 -3.12
CA ARG A 101 3.85 -8.38 -3.07
C ARG A 101 2.85 -7.90 -2.02
N ASP A 102 3.33 -7.48 -0.85
CA ASP A 102 2.47 -6.89 0.16
C ASP A 102 1.78 -5.63 -0.37
N GLY A 103 2.52 -4.81 -1.11
CA GLY A 103 1.96 -3.62 -1.74
C GLY A 103 0.85 -3.95 -2.72
N GLU A 104 1.06 -4.94 -3.58
CA GLU A 104 0.03 -5.37 -4.52
C GLU A 104 -1.22 -5.88 -3.81
N THR A 105 -1.03 -6.65 -2.75
CA THR A 105 -2.14 -7.19 -1.98
C THR A 105 -3.00 -6.05 -1.42
N ILE A 106 -2.37 -5.03 -0.86
CA ILE A 106 -3.08 -3.87 -0.31
C ILE A 106 -3.76 -3.07 -1.41
N ILE A 107 -3.05 -2.78 -2.50
CA ILE A 107 -3.58 -2.02 -3.62
C ILE A 107 -4.84 -2.70 -4.17
N GLU A 108 -4.77 -4.01 -4.40
CA GLU A 108 -5.90 -4.76 -4.95
C GLU A 108 -7.10 -4.74 -4.01
N TYR A 109 -6.86 -4.83 -2.70
CA TYR A 109 -7.96 -4.76 -1.75
C TYR A 109 -8.67 -3.42 -1.82
N PHE A 110 -7.93 -2.31 -1.75
CA PHE A 110 -8.53 -0.99 -1.68
C PHE A 110 -9.12 -0.51 -3.00
N LEU A 111 -8.61 -1.00 -4.13
CA LEU A 111 -9.13 -0.63 -5.44
C LEU A 111 -10.11 -1.65 -6.01
N ASN A 112 -10.44 -2.69 -5.23
CA ASN A 112 -11.43 -3.67 -5.64
C ASN A 112 -12.79 -2.99 -5.79
N LYS A 113 -13.47 -3.24 -6.91
CA LYS A 113 -14.77 -2.64 -7.20
C LYS A 113 -15.79 -2.85 -6.09
N ASN A 114 -15.78 -4.04 -5.50
CA ASN A 114 -16.73 -4.39 -4.45
C ASN A 114 -16.51 -3.56 -3.19
N ASN A 115 -15.29 -3.15 -2.92
CA ASN A 115 -14.98 -2.32 -1.76
C ASN A 115 -15.25 -0.84 -2.02
N LEU A 116 -15.24 -0.42 -3.29
CA LEU A 116 -15.49 0.97 -3.66
C LEU A 116 -16.96 1.27 -3.82
N ASN A 117 -17.76 0.26 -4.15
CA ASN A 117 -19.20 0.40 -4.41
C ASN A 117 -20.02 -0.06 -3.21
N GLU A 118 -19.54 0.18 -2.03
CA GLU A 118 -20.30 -0.11 -0.82
C GLU A 118 -21.54 0.74 -0.77
N MET A 119 -22.65 0.10 -0.77
CA MET A 119 -23.93 0.79 -0.73
C MET A 119 -24.71 0.41 0.50
#